data_7837f44d3ef77d73697322aa5c58fc10
#
_entry.id   7837f44d3ef77d73697322aa5c58fc10
#
_cell.length_a   1.000
_cell.length_b   1.000
_cell.length_c   1.000
_cell.angle_alpha   90.00
_cell.angle_beta   90.00
_cell.angle_gamma   90.00
#
_symmetry.space_group_name_H-M   'P 1'
#
loop_
_entity.id
_entity.type
_entity.pdbx_description
1 polymer ?
#
loop_
_entity_poly.entity_id
_entity_poly.type
_entity_poly.pdbx_seq_one_letter_code
_entity_poly.pdbx_strand_id
1 'polypeptide(L)'
;AGVGFLGDAWQRASALMEAGVDVLVVDTANGEARLALDMISRLKHDSAFDGVQIIGGNVGTRSGAQAMIEAGADAVKVGIGPGSICTTRIVAGVGVPQLTAVYEAAQACRAAGVPCIADGGIHYSGDIAKALVAGASSVMLGGTLAGCEEAPGEKVLLHGKQYKLYRGMGSLGAMAPRGKKSYSKDRYFQADVTSSDKVVPEGVEGEVPYRGPLNAVLYQMLGGLHQSMFYIGAHNI
;
A
#
# COMPACT_ATOMS: atom_id res chain seq x y z
N ALA A 1 -9.15 3.05 -6.39
CA ALA A 1 -9.76 2.77 -5.08
C ALA A 1 -9.34 1.38 -4.58
N GLY A 2 -9.26 1.18 -3.24
CA GLY A 2 -8.94 -0.11 -2.63
C GLY A 2 -10.17 -1.01 -2.52
N VAL A 3 -9.97 -2.29 -2.84
CA VAL A 3 -10.95 -3.36 -2.65
C VAL A 3 -10.28 -4.52 -1.90
N GLY A 4 -11.07 -5.29 -1.17
CA GLY A 4 -10.63 -6.56 -0.59
C GLY A 4 -10.73 -7.71 -1.59
N PHE A 5 -10.77 -8.92 -1.06
CA PHE A 5 -10.93 -10.14 -1.85
C PHE A 5 -11.95 -11.12 -1.23
N LEU A 6 -12.56 -10.73 -0.11
CA LEU A 6 -13.58 -11.50 0.62
C LEU A 6 -14.87 -10.68 0.80
N GLY A 7 -15.91 -11.35 1.28
CA GLY A 7 -17.18 -10.72 1.66
C GLY A 7 -17.83 -9.95 0.51
N ASP A 8 -18.00 -8.64 0.68
CA ASP A 8 -18.63 -7.76 -0.32
C ASP A 8 -17.63 -7.07 -1.27
N ALA A 9 -16.39 -7.58 -1.34
CA ALA A 9 -15.34 -6.99 -2.19
C ALA A 9 -15.75 -6.87 -3.67
N TRP A 10 -16.47 -7.86 -4.19
CA TRP A 10 -16.99 -7.84 -5.55
C TRP A 10 -18.03 -6.73 -5.76
N GLN A 11 -19.02 -6.66 -4.89
CA GLN A 11 -20.07 -5.62 -4.95
C GLN A 11 -19.48 -4.23 -4.81
N ARG A 12 -18.44 -4.09 -3.96
CA ARG A 12 -17.70 -2.84 -3.81
C ARG A 12 -16.94 -2.49 -5.10
N ALA A 13 -16.28 -3.44 -5.73
CA ALA A 13 -15.60 -3.24 -7.01
C ALA A 13 -16.58 -2.80 -8.10
N SER A 14 -17.74 -3.45 -8.21
CA SER A 14 -18.80 -3.09 -9.17
C SER A 14 -19.34 -1.67 -8.94
N ALA A 15 -19.64 -1.31 -7.70
CA ALA A 15 -20.11 0.04 -7.37
C ALA A 15 -19.03 1.12 -7.64
N LEU A 16 -17.75 0.82 -7.45
CA LEU A 16 -16.66 1.72 -7.77
C LEU A 16 -16.50 1.89 -9.29
N MET A 17 -16.65 0.82 -10.06
CA MET A 17 -16.62 0.88 -11.52
C MET A 17 -17.78 1.73 -12.04
N GLU A 18 -19.00 1.53 -11.54
CA GLU A 18 -20.17 2.36 -11.88
C GLU A 18 -19.96 3.84 -11.53
N ALA A 19 -19.21 4.12 -10.46
CA ALA A 19 -18.83 5.48 -10.07
C ALA A 19 -17.67 6.08 -10.90
N GLY A 20 -17.15 5.35 -11.90
CA GLY A 20 -16.12 5.83 -12.82
C GLY A 20 -14.70 5.74 -12.27
N VAL A 21 -14.37 4.69 -11.52
CA VAL A 21 -12.98 4.48 -11.07
C VAL A 21 -12.09 4.04 -12.23
N ASP A 22 -10.89 4.61 -12.33
CA ASP A 22 -9.89 4.25 -13.33
C ASP A 22 -9.03 3.05 -12.89
N VAL A 23 -8.80 2.94 -11.57
CA VAL A 23 -7.88 1.94 -10.99
C VAL A 23 -8.47 1.30 -9.75
N LEU A 24 -8.51 -0.03 -9.71
CA LEU A 24 -8.80 -0.82 -8.52
C LEU A 24 -7.51 -1.41 -7.95
N VAL A 25 -7.39 -1.40 -6.63
CA VAL A 25 -6.26 -2.01 -5.91
C VAL A 25 -6.79 -3.18 -5.09
N VAL A 26 -6.45 -4.40 -5.47
CA VAL A 26 -6.67 -5.59 -4.64
C VAL A 26 -5.57 -5.61 -3.59
N ASP A 27 -5.90 -5.08 -2.40
CA ASP A 27 -4.95 -4.73 -1.36
C ASP A 27 -5.01 -5.70 -0.19
N THR A 28 -3.95 -6.47 0.00
CA THR A 28 -3.87 -7.53 1.01
C THR A 28 -2.54 -7.49 1.76
N ALA A 29 -2.48 -8.09 2.96
CA ALA A 29 -1.24 -8.30 3.71
C ALA A 29 -0.37 -9.40 3.09
N ASN A 30 -0.98 -10.32 2.31
CA ASN A 30 -0.29 -11.37 1.56
C ASN A 30 -0.94 -11.56 0.18
N GLY A 31 -0.36 -10.95 -0.83
CA GLY A 31 -0.87 -10.99 -2.19
C GLY A 31 -0.77 -12.37 -2.87
N GLU A 32 0.13 -13.26 -2.44
CA GLU A 32 0.22 -14.63 -2.96
C GLU A 32 -0.92 -15.54 -2.47
N ALA A 33 -1.80 -15.05 -1.58
CA ALA A 33 -2.96 -15.82 -1.16
C ALA A 33 -3.88 -16.13 -2.34
N ARG A 34 -4.29 -17.39 -2.47
CA ARG A 34 -5.11 -17.89 -3.59
C ARG A 34 -6.33 -17.03 -3.85
N LEU A 35 -7.06 -16.64 -2.80
CA LEU A 35 -8.26 -15.82 -2.92
C LEU A 35 -7.99 -14.41 -3.46
N ALA A 36 -6.81 -13.83 -3.17
CA ALA A 36 -6.42 -12.54 -3.72
C ALA A 36 -6.10 -12.65 -5.22
N LEU A 37 -5.37 -13.70 -5.62
CA LEU A 37 -5.07 -13.99 -7.03
C LEU A 37 -6.35 -14.29 -7.82
N ASP A 38 -7.27 -15.07 -7.26
CA ASP A 38 -8.56 -15.40 -7.86
C ASP A 38 -9.41 -14.11 -8.06
N MET A 39 -9.38 -13.16 -7.10
CA MET A 39 -10.08 -11.88 -7.23
C MET A 39 -9.50 -11.03 -8.36
N ILE A 40 -8.17 -10.93 -8.48
CA ILE A 40 -7.51 -10.22 -9.59
C ILE A 40 -7.91 -10.84 -10.92
N SER A 41 -7.77 -12.16 -11.05
CA SER A 41 -8.11 -12.90 -12.26
C SER A 41 -9.58 -12.71 -12.65
N ARG A 42 -10.49 -12.76 -11.68
CA ARG A 42 -11.91 -12.54 -11.90
C ARG A 42 -12.19 -11.13 -12.42
N LEU A 43 -11.59 -10.09 -11.83
CA LEU A 43 -11.75 -8.71 -12.29
C LEU A 43 -11.24 -8.51 -13.71
N LYS A 44 -10.13 -9.15 -14.06
CA LYS A 44 -9.52 -9.03 -15.41
C LYS A 44 -10.28 -9.76 -16.51
N HIS A 45 -11.04 -10.81 -16.17
CA HIS A 45 -11.80 -11.60 -17.16
C HIS A 45 -13.28 -11.22 -17.25
N ASP A 46 -13.77 -10.32 -16.41
CA ASP A 46 -15.16 -9.86 -16.44
C ASP A 46 -15.25 -8.57 -17.26
N SER A 47 -16.01 -8.62 -18.35
CA SER A 47 -16.18 -7.49 -19.28
C SER A 47 -16.79 -6.23 -18.63
N ALA A 48 -17.44 -6.37 -17.47
CA ALA A 48 -17.92 -5.21 -16.70
C ALA A 48 -16.77 -4.31 -16.21
N PHE A 49 -15.54 -4.83 -16.15
CA PHE A 49 -14.35 -4.09 -15.73
C PHE A 49 -13.40 -3.75 -16.88
N ASP A 50 -13.85 -3.88 -18.14
CA ASP A 50 -13.04 -3.50 -19.29
C ASP A 50 -12.60 -2.03 -19.18
N GLY A 51 -11.30 -1.78 -19.36
CA GLY A 51 -10.70 -0.46 -19.23
C GLY A 51 -10.26 -0.06 -17.82
N VAL A 52 -10.67 -0.78 -16.77
CA VAL A 52 -10.20 -0.53 -15.40
C VAL A 52 -8.86 -1.24 -15.17
N GLN A 53 -7.88 -0.50 -14.64
CA GLN A 53 -6.57 -1.06 -14.31
C GLN A 53 -6.61 -1.72 -12.93
N ILE A 54 -5.98 -2.89 -12.80
CA ILE A 54 -5.95 -3.66 -11.56
C ILE A 54 -4.53 -3.70 -10.99
N ILE A 55 -4.35 -3.11 -9.81
CA ILE A 55 -3.11 -3.23 -9.04
C ILE A 55 -3.28 -4.36 -8.03
N GLY A 56 -2.36 -5.30 -8.02
CA GLY A 56 -2.31 -6.38 -7.02
C GLY A 56 -1.21 -6.17 -5.99
N GLY A 57 -1.45 -6.56 -4.74
CA GLY A 57 -0.46 -6.49 -3.66
C GLY A 57 -0.99 -6.85 -2.27
N ASN A 58 -0.11 -6.88 -1.26
CA ASN A 58 1.33 -6.68 -1.40
C ASN A 58 2.07 -8.01 -1.50
N VAL A 59 3.18 -7.97 -2.19
CA VAL A 59 4.14 -9.07 -2.26
C VAL A 59 5.52 -8.61 -1.81
N GLY A 60 6.41 -9.55 -1.48
CA GLY A 60 7.78 -9.25 -1.05
C GLY A 60 8.84 -10.07 -1.77
N THR A 61 8.44 -10.90 -2.74
CA THR A 61 9.31 -11.85 -3.44
C THR A 61 9.12 -11.76 -4.95
N ARG A 62 10.10 -12.27 -5.70
CA ARG A 62 9.99 -12.41 -7.15
C ARG A 62 8.85 -13.35 -7.55
N SER A 63 8.70 -14.48 -6.84
CA SER A 63 7.59 -15.43 -7.08
C SER A 63 6.22 -14.80 -6.86
N GLY A 64 6.08 -14.00 -5.79
CA GLY A 64 4.84 -13.28 -5.52
C GLY A 64 4.49 -12.26 -6.59
N ALA A 65 5.48 -11.52 -7.09
CA ALA A 65 5.29 -10.62 -8.21
C ALA A 65 4.87 -11.39 -9.48
N GLN A 66 5.50 -12.52 -9.76
CA GLN A 66 5.16 -13.39 -10.88
C GLN A 66 3.71 -13.89 -10.78
N ALA A 67 3.29 -14.36 -9.62
CA ALA A 67 1.92 -14.84 -9.40
C ALA A 67 0.86 -13.74 -9.63
N MET A 68 1.15 -12.49 -9.19
CA MET A 68 0.29 -11.33 -9.47
C MET A 68 0.15 -11.04 -10.96
N ILE A 69 1.26 -11.08 -11.69
CA ILE A 69 1.30 -10.87 -13.13
C ILE A 69 0.52 -11.96 -13.87
N GLU A 70 0.71 -13.21 -13.49
CA GLU A 70 -0.02 -14.36 -14.06
C GLU A 70 -1.52 -14.30 -13.77
N ALA A 71 -1.93 -13.74 -12.63
CA ALA A 71 -3.32 -13.46 -12.32
C ALA A 71 -3.92 -12.30 -13.14
N GLY A 72 -3.08 -11.53 -13.85
CA GLY A 72 -3.50 -10.45 -14.74
C GLY A 72 -3.41 -9.05 -14.13
N ALA A 73 -2.63 -8.85 -13.05
CA ALA A 73 -2.43 -7.51 -12.50
C ALA A 73 -1.72 -6.60 -13.50
N ASP A 74 -2.23 -5.37 -13.65
CA ASP A 74 -1.62 -4.32 -14.50
C ASP A 74 -0.46 -3.61 -13.80
N ALA A 75 -0.37 -3.69 -12.48
CA ALA A 75 0.78 -3.26 -11.68
C ALA A 75 0.90 -4.09 -10.40
N VAL A 76 2.12 -4.23 -9.88
CA VAL A 76 2.40 -4.99 -8.66
C VAL A 76 2.87 -4.05 -7.55
N LYS A 77 2.19 -4.12 -6.40
CA LYS A 77 2.53 -3.34 -5.21
C LYS A 77 3.35 -4.19 -4.24
N VAL A 78 4.53 -3.68 -3.85
CA VAL A 78 5.59 -4.43 -3.17
C VAL A 78 5.88 -3.85 -1.80
N GLY A 79 5.84 -4.70 -0.79
CA GLY A 79 6.18 -4.34 0.60
C GLY A 79 5.44 -5.18 1.62
N ILE A 80 6.16 -6.02 2.35
CA ILE A 80 5.65 -6.81 3.47
C ILE A 80 6.27 -6.31 4.76
N GLY A 81 5.48 -5.57 5.53
CA GLY A 81 5.86 -5.04 6.84
C GLY A 81 6.75 -3.79 6.88
N PRO A 82 7.04 -3.03 5.80
CA PRO A 82 7.93 -1.88 5.86
C PRO A 82 7.25 -0.59 6.37
N GLY A 83 5.94 -0.55 6.47
CA GLY A 83 5.20 0.65 6.89
C GLY A 83 5.52 1.05 8.32
N SER A 84 5.59 2.37 8.59
CA SER A 84 5.94 2.91 9.92
C SER A 84 4.94 2.55 11.01
N ILE A 85 3.70 2.24 10.63
CA ILE A 85 2.61 1.84 11.55
C ILE A 85 2.35 0.32 11.50
N CYS A 86 3.13 -0.42 10.72
CA CYS A 86 2.98 -1.86 10.55
C CYS A 86 3.79 -2.62 11.61
N THR A 87 3.15 -3.59 12.26
CA THR A 87 3.78 -4.48 13.25
C THR A 87 3.82 -5.94 12.80
N THR A 88 3.51 -6.24 11.56
CA THR A 88 3.55 -7.62 11.00
C THR A 88 4.88 -8.30 11.28
N ARG A 89 5.99 -7.60 11.12
CA ARG A 89 7.35 -8.13 11.39
C ARG A 89 7.56 -8.54 12.84
N ILE A 90 6.87 -7.88 13.77
CA ILE A 90 6.96 -8.14 15.21
C ILE A 90 5.94 -9.21 15.62
N VAL A 91 4.70 -9.07 15.18
CA VAL A 91 3.58 -9.93 15.60
C VAL A 91 3.61 -11.28 14.90
N ALA A 92 3.84 -11.29 13.59
CA ALA A 92 3.86 -12.51 12.78
C ALA A 92 5.27 -13.03 12.46
N GLY A 93 6.32 -12.23 12.73
CA GLY A 93 7.71 -12.58 12.38
C GLY A 93 7.96 -12.62 10.88
N VAL A 94 7.08 -12.03 10.08
CA VAL A 94 7.13 -12.07 8.61
C VAL A 94 7.43 -10.69 8.04
N GLY A 95 8.31 -10.64 7.04
CA GLY A 95 8.66 -9.42 6.32
C GLY A 95 9.90 -9.62 5.46
N VAL A 96 10.09 -8.70 4.52
CA VAL A 96 11.28 -8.65 3.67
C VAL A 96 11.86 -7.23 3.76
N PRO A 97 13.19 -7.06 3.86
CA PRO A 97 13.80 -5.73 3.74
C PRO A 97 13.34 -5.07 2.45
N GLN A 98 12.82 -3.83 2.54
CA GLN A 98 12.06 -3.23 1.44
C GLN A 98 12.86 -3.11 0.14
N LEU A 99 14.13 -2.72 0.21
CA LEU A 99 14.96 -2.59 -0.99
C LEU A 99 15.18 -3.94 -1.68
N THR A 100 15.37 -5.00 -0.90
CA THR A 100 15.47 -6.38 -1.40
C THR A 100 14.16 -6.81 -2.05
N ALA A 101 13.01 -6.56 -1.40
CA ALA A 101 11.70 -6.90 -1.94
C ALA A 101 11.44 -6.21 -3.29
N VAL A 102 11.74 -4.92 -3.37
CA VAL A 102 11.60 -4.15 -4.62
C VAL A 102 12.52 -4.69 -5.72
N TYR A 103 13.79 -4.92 -5.41
CA TYR A 103 14.76 -5.45 -6.38
C TYR A 103 14.33 -6.80 -6.94
N GLU A 104 13.92 -7.73 -6.09
CA GLU A 104 13.48 -9.07 -6.51
C GLU A 104 12.18 -9.02 -7.32
N ALA A 105 11.17 -8.30 -6.86
CA ALA A 105 9.89 -8.18 -7.56
C ALA A 105 10.03 -7.45 -8.90
N ALA A 106 10.85 -6.40 -8.95
CA ALA A 106 11.08 -5.62 -10.15
C ALA A 106 11.66 -6.44 -11.31
N GLN A 107 12.39 -7.52 -11.02
CA GLN A 107 12.89 -8.41 -12.09
C GLN A 107 11.76 -9.11 -12.84
N ALA A 108 10.76 -9.64 -12.11
CA ALA A 108 9.57 -10.23 -12.72
C ALA A 108 8.74 -9.16 -13.45
N CYS A 109 8.51 -8.02 -12.81
CA CYS A 109 7.75 -6.91 -13.37
C CYS A 109 8.35 -6.40 -14.67
N ARG A 110 9.66 -6.19 -14.71
CA ARG A 110 10.38 -5.74 -15.92
C ARG A 110 10.29 -6.74 -17.05
N ALA A 111 10.44 -8.04 -16.76
CA ALA A 111 10.35 -9.10 -17.77
C ALA A 111 8.96 -9.16 -18.44
N ALA A 112 7.92 -8.80 -17.70
CA ALA A 112 6.54 -8.80 -18.16
C ALA A 112 6.04 -7.42 -18.65
N GLY A 113 6.85 -6.36 -18.54
CA GLY A 113 6.44 -4.98 -18.87
C GLY A 113 5.38 -4.40 -17.91
N VAL A 114 5.29 -4.93 -16.68
CA VAL A 114 4.33 -4.52 -15.65
C VAL A 114 5.00 -3.57 -14.67
N PRO A 115 4.40 -2.41 -14.31
CA PRO A 115 4.94 -1.49 -13.31
C PRO A 115 5.07 -2.12 -11.92
N CYS A 116 6.18 -1.78 -11.22
CA CYS A 116 6.44 -2.14 -9.84
C CYS A 116 6.27 -0.90 -8.93
N ILE A 117 5.44 -1.00 -7.90
CA ILE A 117 5.17 0.09 -6.94
C ILE A 117 5.84 -0.26 -5.61
N ALA A 118 6.82 0.52 -5.18
CA ALA A 118 7.45 0.36 -3.87
C ALA A 118 6.58 0.97 -2.78
N ASP A 119 5.95 0.15 -1.94
CA ASP A 119 4.98 0.56 -0.93
C ASP A 119 5.56 0.41 0.49
N GLY A 120 5.80 1.53 1.14
CA GLY A 120 6.31 1.61 2.50
C GLY A 120 7.83 1.65 2.62
N GLY A 121 8.31 1.96 3.84
CA GLY A 121 9.74 2.07 4.13
C GLY A 121 10.41 3.36 3.63
N ILE A 122 9.65 4.30 3.09
CA ILE A 122 10.14 5.60 2.61
C ILE A 122 10.00 6.63 3.74
N HIS A 123 11.12 7.00 4.34
CA HIS A 123 11.18 7.99 5.42
C HIS A 123 11.75 9.33 4.93
N TYR A 124 12.69 9.28 4.00
CA TYR A 124 13.42 10.43 3.47
C TYR A 124 13.33 10.46 1.94
N SER A 125 13.57 11.63 1.37
CA SER A 125 13.57 11.82 -0.10
C SER A 125 14.56 10.90 -0.82
N GLY A 126 15.74 10.65 -0.23
CA GLY A 126 16.72 9.72 -0.79
C GLY A 126 16.25 8.26 -0.87
N ASP A 127 15.25 7.87 -0.08
CA ASP A 127 14.68 6.51 -0.16
C ASP A 127 13.85 6.32 -1.44
N ILE A 128 13.27 7.40 -1.97
CA ILE A 128 12.60 7.38 -3.28
C ILE A 128 13.60 7.01 -4.38
N ALA A 129 14.76 7.70 -4.41
CA ALA A 129 15.80 7.42 -5.40
C ALA A 129 16.29 5.96 -5.29
N LYS A 130 16.51 5.45 -4.08
CA LYS A 130 16.91 4.06 -3.85
C LYS A 130 15.87 3.05 -4.37
N ALA A 131 14.58 3.31 -4.12
CA ALA A 131 13.49 2.46 -4.60
C ALA A 131 13.44 2.43 -6.14
N LEU A 132 13.57 3.58 -6.79
CA LEU A 132 13.60 3.68 -8.26
C LEU A 132 14.82 2.96 -8.86
N VAL A 133 16.01 3.15 -8.28
CA VAL A 133 17.23 2.43 -8.71
C VAL A 133 17.09 0.92 -8.51
N ALA A 134 16.40 0.47 -7.45
CA ALA A 134 16.11 -0.96 -7.26
C ALA A 134 15.11 -1.53 -8.28
N GLY A 135 14.48 -0.69 -9.09
CA GLY A 135 13.60 -1.08 -10.20
C GLY A 135 12.12 -0.76 -10.00
N ALA A 136 11.75 0.00 -8.96
CA ALA A 136 10.40 0.49 -8.84
C ALA A 136 10.08 1.51 -9.93
N SER A 137 8.86 1.47 -10.45
CA SER A 137 8.33 2.48 -11.40
C SER A 137 7.75 3.68 -10.67
N SER A 138 7.27 3.47 -9.44
CA SER A 138 6.71 4.51 -8.57
C SER A 138 6.82 4.10 -7.10
N VAL A 139 6.51 5.04 -6.19
CA VAL A 139 6.53 4.80 -4.75
C VAL A 139 5.18 5.16 -4.13
N MET A 140 4.77 4.40 -3.10
CA MET A 140 3.61 4.73 -2.27
C MET A 140 4.09 5.23 -0.91
N LEU A 141 3.62 6.42 -0.53
CA LEU A 141 4.02 7.12 0.68
C LEU A 141 2.87 7.11 1.69
N GLY A 142 3.09 6.53 2.86
CA GLY A 142 2.15 6.53 3.97
C GLY A 142 2.52 7.54 5.06
N GLY A 143 3.38 7.14 6.00
CA GLY A 143 3.77 7.93 7.16
C GLY A 143 4.36 9.31 6.81
N THR A 144 5.06 9.41 5.68
CA THR A 144 5.64 10.67 5.20
C THR A 144 4.57 11.74 4.92
N LEU A 145 3.39 11.32 4.42
CA LEU A 145 2.27 12.21 4.08
C LEU A 145 1.19 12.27 5.17
N ALA A 146 1.23 11.38 6.15
CA ALA A 146 0.22 11.30 7.21
C ALA A 146 0.10 12.59 8.05
N GLY A 147 1.19 13.36 8.16
CA GLY A 147 1.22 14.65 8.86
C GLY A 147 0.77 15.86 8.01
N CYS A 148 0.44 15.69 6.75
CA CYS A 148 0.00 16.78 5.89
C CYS A 148 -1.41 17.30 6.27
N GLU A 149 -1.70 18.55 5.94
CA GLU A 149 -3.01 19.17 6.19
C GLU A 149 -4.15 18.36 5.58
N GLU A 150 -3.97 17.89 4.36
CA GLU A 150 -4.96 17.16 3.57
C GLU A 150 -5.16 15.71 4.01
N ALA A 151 -4.26 15.14 4.85
CA ALA A 151 -4.44 13.80 5.39
C ALA A 151 -5.66 13.75 6.34
N PRO A 152 -6.42 12.63 6.36
CA PRO A 152 -7.71 12.57 7.07
C PRO A 152 -7.61 12.50 8.60
N GLY A 153 -6.41 12.34 9.17
CA GLY A 153 -6.19 12.29 10.62
C GLY A 153 -6.56 13.62 11.30
N GLU A 154 -7.17 13.54 12.48
CA GLU A 154 -7.48 14.71 13.30
C GLU A 154 -6.20 15.43 13.74
N LYS A 155 -6.25 16.76 13.74
CA LYS A 155 -5.15 17.61 14.22
C LYS A 155 -5.28 17.79 15.72
N VAL A 156 -4.25 17.44 16.47
CA VAL A 156 -4.20 17.55 17.93
C VAL A 156 -3.02 18.40 18.39
N LEU A 157 -3.18 19.07 19.53
CA LEU A 157 -2.13 19.88 20.15
C LEU A 157 -1.58 19.13 21.38
N LEU A 158 -0.30 18.76 21.34
CA LEU A 158 0.40 18.08 22.42
C LEU A 158 1.66 18.84 22.78
N HIS A 159 1.81 19.19 24.07
CA HIS A 159 3.00 19.92 24.57
C HIS A 159 3.37 21.14 23.72
N GLY A 160 2.35 21.91 23.25
CA GLY A 160 2.57 23.11 22.43
C GLY A 160 2.93 22.87 20.97
N LYS A 161 2.94 21.61 20.50
CA LYS A 161 3.20 21.23 19.11
C LYS A 161 2.00 20.58 18.47
N GLN A 162 1.83 20.79 17.17
CA GLN A 162 0.74 20.20 16.40
C GLN A 162 1.14 18.82 15.88
N TYR A 163 0.21 17.86 15.99
CA TYR A 163 0.32 16.50 15.47
C TYR A 163 -0.96 16.15 14.71
N LYS A 164 -0.89 15.08 13.91
CA LYS A 164 -2.05 14.44 13.31
C LYS A 164 -2.16 13.00 13.80
N LEU A 165 -3.39 12.57 14.08
CA LEU A 165 -3.65 11.18 14.40
C LEU A 165 -3.41 10.32 13.16
N TYR A 166 -2.69 9.23 13.34
CA TYR A 166 -2.36 8.29 12.27
C TYR A 166 -2.46 6.86 12.77
N ARG A 167 -3.03 5.98 11.95
CA ARG A 167 -3.20 4.57 12.31
C ARG A 167 -2.96 3.64 11.14
N GLY A 168 -2.43 2.45 11.46
CA GLY A 168 -2.28 1.37 10.49
C GLY A 168 -3.62 0.71 10.16
N MET A 169 -3.75 0.17 8.96
CA MET A 169 -4.92 -0.61 8.54
C MET A 169 -5.11 -1.87 9.40
N GLY A 170 -4.02 -2.44 9.94
CA GLY A 170 -4.04 -3.57 10.88
C GLY A 170 -4.17 -3.17 12.35
N SER A 171 -4.43 -1.91 12.68
CA SER A 171 -4.67 -1.47 14.06
C SER A 171 -6.07 -1.88 14.54
N LEU A 172 -6.25 -1.98 15.85
CA LEU A 172 -7.55 -2.31 16.45
C LEU A 172 -8.64 -1.34 16.01
N GLY A 173 -8.36 -0.03 16.02
CA GLY A 173 -9.34 0.98 15.61
C GLY A 173 -9.66 0.97 14.12
N ALA A 174 -8.71 0.55 13.26
CA ALA A 174 -8.99 0.36 11.84
C ALA A 174 -9.80 -0.91 11.56
N MET A 175 -9.57 -1.97 12.34
CA MET A 175 -10.28 -3.25 12.24
C MET A 175 -11.61 -3.26 13.02
N ALA A 176 -11.88 -2.27 13.86
CA ALA A 176 -13.14 -2.13 14.55
C ALA A 176 -14.30 -1.99 13.54
N PRO A 177 -15.44 -2.64 13.80
CA PRO A 177 -16.59 -2.55 12.93
C PRO A 177 -17.11 -1.10 12.89
N ARG A 178 -17.31 -0.58 11.69
CA ARG A 178 -18.08 0.64 11.44
C ARG A 178 -19.50 0.23 11.06
N GLY A 179 -20.42 0.23 12.03
CA GLY A 179 -21.70 -0.42 11.89
C GLY A 179 -21.59 -1.96 11.95
N LYS A 180 -22.13 -2.66 10.96
CA LYS A 180 -22.10 -4.14 10.92
C LYS A 180 -20.88 -4.75 10.25
N LYS A 181 -19.99 -3.96 9.61
CA LYS A 181 -18.88 -4.45 8.78
C LYS A 181 -17.56 -3.77 9.15
N SER A 182 -16.46 -4.52 9.07
CA SER A 182 -15.10 -4.01 9.08
C SER A 182 -14.45 -4.32 7.75
N TYR A 183 -13.97 -3.30 7.04
CA TYR A 183 -13.33 -3.44 5.73
C TYR A 183 -11.83 -3.71 5.81
N SER A 184 -11.24 -3.65 7.02
CA SER A 184 -9.81 -3.87 7.20
C SER A 184 -9.46 -5.29 7.62
N LYS A 185 -10.42 -6.06 8.15
CA LYS A 185 -10.16 -7.41 8.66
C LYS A 185 -9.82 -8.42 7.58
N ASP A 186 -10.47 -8.35 6.41
CA ASP A 186 -10.21 -9.24 5.29
C ASP A 186 -8.79 -9.09 4.75
N ARG A 187 -8.24 -7.86 4.73
CA ARG A 187 -6.84 -7.58 4.38
C ARG A 187 -5.85 -8.44 5.20
N TYR A 188 -6.18 -8.72 6.46
CA TYR A 188 -5.37 -9.49 7.41
C TYR A 188 -5.92 -10.91 7.65
N PHE A 189 -6.79 -11.41 6.77
CA PHE A 189 -7.38 -12.75 6.89
C PHE A 189 -8.12 -13.00 8.21
N GLN A 190 -8.75 -11.97 8.77
CA GLN A 190 -9.49 -12.00 10.03
C GLN A 190 -10.97 -11.61 9.85
N ALA A 191 -11.51 -11.76 8.65
CA ALA A 191 -12.89 -11.37 8.33
C ALA A 191 -13.95 -12.09 9.16
N ASP A 192 -13.69 -13.33 9.55
CA ASP A 192 -14.53 -14.22 10.36
C ASP A 192 -14.40 -13.97 11.88
N VAL A 193 -13.41 -13.21 12.31
CA VAL A 193 -13.22 -12.87 13.73
C VAL A 193 -14.26 -11.84 14.16
N THR A 194 -15.28 -12.24 14.91
CA THR A 194 -16.38 -11.39 15.35
C THR A 194 -16.10 -10.63 16.65
N SER A 195 -15.32 -11.22 17.54
CA SER A 195 -15.00 -10.66 18.87
C SER A 195 -13.72 -9.82 18.81
N SER A 196 -13.75 -8.60 19.33
CA SER A 196 -12.63 -7.66 19.29
C SER A 196 -11.41 -8.11 20.10
N ASP A 197 -11.64 -8.89 21.17
CA ASP A 197 -10.59 -9.48 22.02
C ASP A 197 -9.82 -10.62 21.35
N LYS A 198 -10.38 -11.17 20.25
CA LYS A 198 -9.73 -12.22 19.44
C LYS A 198 -9.01 -11.69 18.19
N VAL A 199 -9.14 -10.40 17.92
CA VAL A 199 -8.43 -9.77 16.80
C VAL A 199 -6.95 -9.65 17.15
N VAL A 200 -6.08 -10.12 16.26
CA VAL A 200 -4.63 -9.96 16.36
C VAL A 200 -4.21 -8.73 15.55
N PRO A 201 -3.88 -7.60 16.20
CA PRO A 201 -3.50 -6.40 15.47
C PRO A 201 -2.09 -6.51 14.90
N GLU A 202 -1.94 -6.11 13.64
CA GLU A 202 -0.66 -5.99 12.95
C GLU A 202 -0.33 -4.54 12.59
N GLY A 203 -0.87 -3.60 13.33
CA GLY A 203 -0.64 -2.17 13.17
C GLY A 203 -0.88 -1.40 14.46
N VAL A 204 -0.24 -0.25 14.56
CA VAL A 204 -0.36 0.67 15.69
C VAL A 204 -1.18 1.90 15.34
N GLU A 205 -1.63 2.59 16.37
CA GLU A 205 -2.24 3.92 16.32
C GLU A 205 -1.34 4.88 17.09
N GLY A 206 -1.21 6.12 16.60
CA GLY A 206 -0.37 7.11 17.24
C GLY A 206 -0.48 8.46 16.55
N GLU A 207 0.48 9.31 16.83
CA GLU A 207 0.53 10.67 16.31
C GLU A 207 1.79 10.88 15.50
N VAL A 208 1.66 11.65 14.42
CA VAL A 208 2.78 12.11 13.61
C VAL A 208 2.86 13.63 13.63
N PRO A 209 4.06 14.22 13.61
CA PRO A 209 4.18 15.68 13.57
C PRO A 209 3.40 16.26 12.38
N TYR A 210 2.65 17.33 12.64
CA TYR A 210 2.02 18.10 11.58
C TYR A 210 3.08 18.76 10.69
N ARG A 211 2.92 18.63 9.36
CA ARG A 211 3.93 19.03 8.37
C ARG A 211 3.47 20.18 7.46
N GLY A 212 2.26 20.70 7.67
CA GLY A 212 1.68 21.71 6.78
C GLY A 212 1.08 21.12 5.50
N PRO A 213 0.92 21.92 4.46
CA PRO A 213 0.25 21.51 3.22
C PRO A 213 1.08 20.49 2.43
N LEU A 214 0.38 19.59 1.75
CA LEU A 214 0.96 18.49 0.97
C LEU A 214 1.98 18.99 -0.07
N ASN A 215 1.68 20.07 -0.76
CA ASN A 215 2.56 20.61 -1.80
C ASN A 215 3.96 20.98 -1.27
N ALA A 216 4.06 21.51 -0.05
CA ALA A 216 5.34 21.83 0.57
C ALA A 216 6.15 20.56 0.90
N VAL A 217 5.48 19.51 1.39
CA VAL A 217 6.12 18.24 1.68
C VAL A 217 6.59 17.56 0.39
N LEU A 218 5.75 17.53 -0.64
CA LEU A 218 6.09 16.94 -1.94
C LEU A 218 7.23 17.70 -2.62
N TYR A 219 7.25 19.04 -2.53
CA TYR A 219 8.36 19.83 -3.07
C TYR A 219 9.71 19.41 -2.48
N GLN A 220 9.77 19.20 -1.15
CA GLN A 220 10.99 18.74 -0.49
C GLN A 220 11.37 17.29 -0.89
N MET A 221 10.39 16.39 -0.97
CA MET A 221 10.63 15.00 -1.37
C MET A 221 11.13 14.90 -2.82
N LEU A 222 10.50 15.61 -3.74
CA LEU A 222 10.91 15.66 -5.14
C LEU A 222 12.24 16.41 -5.33
N GLY A 223 12.47 17.46 -4.54
CA GLY A 223 13.75 18.17 -4.52
C GLY A 223 14.92 17.25 -4.18
N GLY A 224 14.74 16.38 -3.17
CA GLY A 224 15.77 15.38 -2.84
C GLY A 224 15.99 14.33 -3.94
N LEU A 225 14.94 13.93 -4.65
CA LEU A 225 15.06 13.07 -5.83
C LEU A 225 15.84 13.77 -6.95
N HIS A 226 15.53 15.04 -7.25
CA HIS A 226 16.27 15.83 -8.24
C HIS A 226 17.76 15.97 -7.87
N GLN A 227 18.08 16.16 -6.58
CA GLN A 227 19.48 16.17 -6.14
C GLN A 227 20.17 14.83 -6.38
N SER A 228 19.49 13.71 -6.14
CA SER A 228 20.05 12.38 -6.44
C SER A 228 20.35 12.23 -7.93
N MET A 229 19.43 12.66 -8.80
CA MET A 229 19.62 12.63 -10.26
C MET A 229 20.80 13.51 -10.68
N PHE A 230 20.93 14.70 -10.08
CA PHE A 230 22.07 15.60 -10.34
C PHE A 230 23.40 14.93 -10.00
N TYR A 231 23.52 14.29 -8.83
CA TYR A 231 24.77 13.63 -8.42
C TYR A 231 25.18 12.48 -9.31
N ILE A 232 24.24 11.76 -9.91
CA ILE A 232 24.53 10.61 -10.79
C ILE A 232 24.48 10.97 -12.26
N GLY A 233 24.19 12.22 -12.62
CA GLY A 233 24.08 12.67 -14.02
C GLY A 233 22.87 12.11 -14.77
N ALA A 234 21.79 11.73 -14.09
CA ALA A 234 20.59 11.22 -14.72
C ALA A 234 19.69 12.37 -15.19
N HIS A 235 19.28 12.34 -16.45
CA HIS A 235 18.38 13.33 -17.06
C HIS A 235 16.90 12.95 -16.93
N ASN A 236 16.59 11.70 -16.69
CA ASN A 236 15.24 11.14 -16.49
C ASN A 236 15.28 9.98 -15.46
N ILE A 237 14.11 9.52 -15.06
CA ILE A 237 13.92 8.36 -14.18
C ILE A 237 13.99 7.07 -14.98
#